data_fa81388a619f15646e07c399651f5044
#
_entry.id   fa81388a619f15646e07c399651f5044
#
_cell.length_a   1.000
_cell.length_b   1.000
_cell.length_c   1.000
_cell.angle_alpha   90.00
_cell.angle_beta   90.00
_cell.angle_gamma   90.00
#
_symmetry.space_group_name_H-M   'P 1'
#
loop_
_entity.id
_entity.type
_entity.pdbx_description
1 polymer ?
#
loop_
_entity_poly.entity_id
_entity_poly.type
_entity_poly.pdbx_seq_one_letter_code
_entity_poly.pdbx_strand_id
1 'polypeptide(L)'
;MIEEGQKAPALTLATSAGETIDLAAPGGKLVLYFYPKDDTSGCTREAQDFSALAEEFAAAGAKVVGVSRDSAKSHDKFIAKYELKVPLAVDEGPLSEAFETWVEKSMYGRKYMGMERSTFLLGEDGTVLKAWRKVKVPGHADAVLKAVREA
;
A
#
# COMPACT_ATOMS: atom_id res chain seq x y z
N MET A 1 17.61 -2.39 -2.53
CA MET A 1 16.22 -2.21 -2.99
C MET A 1 15.44 -3.49 -2.77
N ILE A 2 14.21 -3.39 -2.26
CA ILE A 2 13.35 -4.56 -2.07
C ILE A 2 12.95 -5.10 -3.43
N GLU A 3 13.22 -6.37 -3.67
CA GLU A 3 12.99 -7.04 -4.94
C GLU A 3 12.11 -8.27 -4.77
N GLU A 4 11.52 -8.70 -5.89
CA GLU A 4 10.76 -9.95 -5.94
C GLU A 4 11.64 -11.13 -5.53
N GLY A 5 11.09 -12.03 -4.73
CA GLY A 5 11.80 -13.17 -4.17
C GLY A 5 12.45 -12.94 -2.82
N GLN A 6 12.63 -11.68 -2.42
CA GLN A 6 13.19 -11.35 -1.11
C GLN A 6 12.12 -11.34 -0.03
N LYS A 7 12.53 -11.55 1.21
CA LYS A 7 11.63 -11.40 2.35
C LYS A 7 11.37 -9.92 2.61
N ALA A 8 10.12 -9.60 2.96
CA ALA A 8 9.78 -8.27 3.43
C ALA A 8 10.54 -7.95 4.72
N PRO A 9 10.77 -6.66 5.00
CA PRO A 9 11.35 -6.26 6.28
C PRO A 9 10.57 -6.81 7.46
N ALA A 10 11.26 -7.22 8.53
CA ALA A 10 10.63 -7.77 9.74
C ALA A 10 10.01 -6.64 10.57
N LEU A 11 8.96 -6.05 10.06
CA LEU A 11 8.23 -4.94 10.67
C LEU A 11 6.77 -5.31 10.83
N THR A 12 6.10 -4.62 11.76
CA THR A 12 4.65 -4.71 11.91
C THR A 12 4.01 -3.40 11.50
N LEU A 13 2.75 -3.45 11.12
CA LEU A 13 1.96 -2.25 10.89
C LEU A 13 0.60 -2.37 11.57
N ALA A 14 0.10 -1.24 12.06
CA ALA A 14 -1.23 -1.15 12.63
C ALA A 14 -2.15 -0.47 11.62
N THR A 15 -3.31 -1.04 11.38
CA THR A 15 -4.27 -0.50 10.43
C THR A 15 -5.38 0.29 11.11
N SER A 16 -6.05 1.13 10.35
CA SER A 16 -7.24 1.87 10.79
C SER A 16 -8.40 0.97 11.22
N ALA A 17 -8.39 -0.29 10.82
CA ALA A 17 -9.40 -1.29 11.23
C ALA A 17 -9.06 -1.94 12.58
N GLY A 18 -7.99 -1.50 13.25
CA GLY A 18 -7.59 -2.04 14.55
C GLY A 18 -6.76 -3.32 14.49
N GLU A 19 -6.33 -3.72 13.29
CA GLU A 19 -5.47 -4.89 13.11
C GLU A 19 -4.01 -4.51 13.22
N THR A 20 -3.19 -5.44 13.74
CA THR A 20 -1.74 -5.38 13.64
C THR A 20 -1.30 -6.51 12.72
N ILE A 21 -0.54 -6.19 11.70
CA ILE A 21 -0.07 -7.16 10.72
C ILE A 21 1.45 -7.30 10.82
N ASP A 22 1.91 -8.54 10.95
CA ASP A 22 3.34 -8.87 10.91
C ASP A 22 3.73 -9.13 9.46
N LEU A 23 4.61 -8.31 8.90
CA LEU A 23 5.02 -8.44 7.49
C LEU A 23 5.83 -9.72 7.22
N ALA A 24 6.44 -10.31 8.25
CA ALA A 24 7.14 -11.59 8.11
C ALA A 24 6.19 -12.78 8.02
N ALA A 25 4.96 -12.63 8.50
CA ALA A 25 3.93 -13.68 8.49
C ALA A 25 2.53 -13.03 8.48
N PRO A 26 2.10 -12.45 7.37
CA PRO A 26 0.84 -11.69 7.35
C PRO A 26 -0.43 -12.53 7.48
N GLY A 27 -0.33 -13.84 7.47
CA GLY A 27 -1.48 -14.73 7.67
C GLY A 27 -2.33 -14.96 6.42
N GLY A 28 -1.81 -14.58 5.28
CA GLY A 28 -2.43 -14.68 3.95
C GLY A 28 -1.68 -13.77 3.02
N LYS A 29 -2.12 -13.66 1.78
CA LYS A 29 -1.52 -12.70 0.85
C LYS A 29 -1.84 -11.29 1.31
N LEU A 30 -0.87 -10.38 1.18
CA LEU A 30 -1.00 -8.99 1.57
C LEU A 30 -0.58 -8.08 0.45
N VAL A 31 -1.46 -7.17 0.07
CA VAL A 31 -1.14 -6.08 -0.86
C VAL A 31 -0.90 -4.82 -0.04
N LEU A 32 0.32 -4.30 -0.10
CA LEU A 32 0.68 -3.01 0.50
C LEU A 32 0.85 -1.99 -0.61
N TYR A 33 0.04 -0.94 -0.62
CA TYR A 33 0.28 0.14 -1.56
C TYR A 33 0.67 1.42 -0.82
N PHE A 34 1.81 1.97 -1.21
CA PHE A 34 2.34 3.22 -0.67
C PHE A 34 1.89 4.37 -1.55
N TYR A 35 1.38 5.44 -0.95
CA TYR A 35 0.88 6.59 -1.68
C TYR A 35 1.29 7.90 -0.98
N PRO A 36 1.39 9.01 -1.74
CA PRO A 36 1.94 10.26 -1.19
C PRO A 36 1.09 10.94 -0.12
N LYS A 37 -0.23 11.08 -0.32
CA LYS A 37 -1.02 11.92 0.58
C LYS A 37 -2.51 11.66 0.47
N ASP A 38 -3.17 11.58 1.63
CA ASP A 38 -4.62 11.45 1.72
C ASP A 38 -5.34 12.57 0.98
N ASP A 39 -6.48 12.22 0.39
CA ASP A 39 -7.42 13.17 -0.22
C ASP A 39 -6.81 14.04 -1.34
N THR A 40 -5.81 13.53 -2.04
CA THR A 40 -5.34 14.10 -3.30
C THR A 40 -5.95 13.30 -4.45
N SER A 41 -6.05 13.90 -5.64
CA SER A 41 -6.80 13.29 -6.75
C SER A 41 -6.35 11.87 -7.12
N GLY A 42 -5.06 11.67 -7.33
CA GLY A 42 -4.52 10.35 -7.69
C GLY A 42 -4.63 9.33 -6.56
N CYS A 43 -4.38 9.74 -5.32
CA CYS A 43 -4.47 8.85 -4.16
C CYS A 43 -5.92 8.48 -3.86
N THR A 44 -6.85 9.40 -4.05
CA THR A 44 -8.28 9.12 -3.89
C THR A 44 -8.74 8.11 -4.93
N ARG A 45 -8.36 8.30 -6.19
CA ARG A 45 -8.72 7.38 -7.26
C ARG A 45 -8.15 5.98 -7.01
N GLU A 46 -6.90 5.89 -6.60
CA GLU A 46 -6.26 4.60 -6.27
C GLU A 46 -7.01 3.89 -5.14
N ALA A 47 -7.31 4.61 -4.06
CA ALA A 47 -8.05 4.05 -2.93
C ALA A 47 -9.44 3.59 -3.33
N GLN A 48 -10.14 4.36 -4.17
CA GLN A 48 -11.45 3.98 -4.68
C GLN A 48 -11.38 2.75 -5.58
N ASP A 49 -10.37 2.66 -6.44
CA ASP A 49 -10.17 1.51 -7.33
C ASP A 49 -9.93 0.23 -6.52
N PHE A 50 -9.07 0.27 -5.51
CA PHE A 50 -8.87 -0.88 -4.61
C PHE A 50 -10.12 -1.20 -3.81
N SER A 51 -10.83 -0.19 -3.32
CA SER A 51 -12.07 -0.38 -2.55
C SER A 51 -13.16 -1.05 -3.37
N ALA A 52 -13.28 -0.70 -4.64
CA ALA A 52 -14.25 -1.30 -5.55
C ALA A 52 -13.97 -2.80 -5.77
N LEU A 53 -12.73 -3.24 -5.60
CA LEU A 53 -12.31 -4.63 -5.77
C LEU A 53 -12.08 -5.36 -4.44
N ALA A 54 -12.40 -4.73 -3.31
CA ALA A 54 -12.07 -5.28 -1.98
C ALA A 54 -12.60 -6.70 -1.76
N GLU A 55 -13.85 -6.97 -2.16
CA GLU A 55 -14.44 -8.30 -2.02
C GLU A 55 -13.74 -9.32 -2.90
N GLU A 56 -13.33 -8.93 -4.10
CA GLU A 56 -12.62 -9.81 -5.02
C GLU A 56 -11.21 -10.12 -4.51
N PHE A 57 -10.54 -9.16 -3.90
CA PHE A 57 -9.26 -9.41 -3.23
C PHE A 57 -9.43 -10.39 -2.08
N ALA A 58 -10.43 -10.18 -1.24
CA ALA A 58 -10.71 -11.09 -0.13
C ALA A 58 -11.02 -12.52 -0.61
N ALA A 59 -11.82 -12.64 -1.67
CA ALA A 59 -12.13 -13.95 -2.28
C ALA A 59 -10.88 -14.64 -2.84
N ALA A 60 -9.87 -13.89 -3.23
CA ALA A 60 -8.58 -14.41 -3.71
C ALA A 60 -7.57 -14.64 -2.57
N GLY A 61 -7.98 -14.45 -1.32
CA GLY A 61 -7.15 -14.69 -0.14
C GLY A 61 -6.19 -13.55 0.19
N ALA A 62 -6.48 -12.33 -0.25
CA ALA A 62 -5.60 -11.18 -0.03
C ALA A 62 -6.28 -10.06 0.75
N LYS A 63 -5.51 -9.42 1.62
CA LYS A 63 -5.86 -8.14 2.23
C LYS A 63 -5.16 -7.04 1.45
N VAL A 64 -5.79 -5.86 1.38
CA VAL A 64 -5.18 -4.67 0.80
C VAL A 64 -5.08 -3.60 1.89
N VAL A 65 -3.91 -3.03 2.05
CA VAL A 65 -3.67 -1.94 3.01
C VAL A 65 -2.93 -0.81 2.31
N GLY A 66 -3.46 0.41 2.43
CA GLY A 66 -2.78 1.60 1.96
C GLY A 66 -1.89 2.18 3.04
N VAL A 67 -0.73 2.69 2.66
CA VAL A 67 0.26 3.23 3.60
C VAL A 67 0.71 4.60 3.15
N SER A 68 0.61 5.58 4.04
CA SER A 68 1.20 6.90 3.84
C SER A 68 1.68 7.44 5.19
N ARG A 69 2.36 8.59 5.15
CA ARG A 69 2.84 9.26 6.37
C ARG A 69 1.80 10.20 7.00
N ASP A 70 0.60 10.24 6.44
CA ASP A 70 -0.50 11.00 7.04
C ASP A 70 -0.88 10.41 8.40
N SER A 71 -1.47 11.25 9.26
CA SER A 71 -1.88 10.84 10.60
C SER A 71 -3.08 9.89 10.59
N ALA A 72 -3.29 9.20 11.71
CA ALA A 72 -4.47 8.35 11.89
C ALA A 72 -5.76 9.15 11.71
N LYS A 73 -5.80 10.39 12.21
CA LYS A 73 -6.95 11.29 12.07
C LYS A 73 -7.22 11.62 10.61
N SER A 74 -6.18 11.90 9.83
CA SER A 74 -6.29 12.14 8.39
C SER A 74 -6.84 10.92 7.66
N HIS A 75 -6.30 9.74 7.97
CA HIS A 75 -6.77 8.47 7.41
C HIS A 75 -8.25 8.23 7.70
N ASP A 76 -8.68 8.45 8.94
CA ASP A 76 -10.08 8.26 9.33
C ASP A 76 -11.01 9.19 8.53
N LYS A 77 -10.62 10.45 8.35
CA LYS A 77 -11.38 11.39 7.55
C LYS A 77 -11.45 10.98 6.08
N PHE A 78 -10.33 10.51 5.53
CA PHE A 78 -10.24 10.08 4.15
C PHE A 78 -11.16 8.87 3.90
N ILE A 79 -11.08 7.86 4.77
CA ILE A 79 -11.93 6.67 4.71
C ILE A 79 -13.41 7.06 4.78
N ALA A 80 -13.78 7.92 5.73
CA ALA A 80 -15.18 8.33 5.91
C ALA A 80 -15.70 9.13 4.72
N LYS A 81 -14.89 10.05 4.20
CA LYS A 81 -15.29 10.92 3.09
C LYS A 81 -15.64 10.17 1.82
N TYR A 82 -14.88 9.12 1.51
CA TYR A 82 -15.04 8.35 0.27
C TYR A 82 -15.56 6.94 0.50
N GLU A 83 -15.95 6.61 1.73
CA GLU A 83 -16.47 5.29 2.10
C GLU A 83 -15.52 4.17 1.65
N LEU A 84 -14.24 4.33 1.94
CA LEU A 84 -13.23 3.38 1.51
C LEU A 84 -13.38 2.03 2.20
N LYS A 85 -13.20 0.96 1.45
CA LYS A 85 -13.29 -0.43 1.94
C LYS A 85 -11.93 -1.02 2.28
N VAL A 86 -10.85 -0.28 2.01
CA VAL A 86 -9.50 -0.73 2.34
C VAL A 86 -9.02 0.00 3.59
N PRO A 87 -8.43 -0.71 4.57
CA PRO A 87 -7.83 -0.06 5.72
C PRO A 87 -6.56 0.69 5.33
N LEU A 88 -6.24 1.72 6.10
CA LEU A 88 -5.04 2.52 5.91
C LEU A 88 -4.13 2.40 7.14
N ALA A 89 -2.84 2.47 6.94
CA ALA A 89 -1.85 2.43 7.99
C ALA A 89 -1.00 3.70 8.00
N VAL A 90 -0.61 4.14 9.17
CA VAL A 90 0.30 5.28 9.35
C VAL A 90 1.73 4.77 9.30
N ASP A 91 2.52 5.34 8.39
CA ASP A 91 3.97 5.11 8.40
C ASP A 91 4.66 6.27 9.14
N GLU A 92 5.31 5.97 10.24
CA GLU A 92 6.08 6.95 11.00
C GLU A 92 7.53 7.06 10.51
N GLY A 93 7.85 6.42 9.38
CA GLY A 93 9.16 6.43 8.73
C GLY A 93 9.71 5.05 8.41
N PRO A 94 9.69 4.09 9.36
CA PRO A 94 10.35 2.79 9.15
C PRO A 94 9.85 2.00 7.94
N LEU A 95 8.55 2.00 7.66
CA LEU A 95 7.99 1.23 6.55
C LEU A 95 8.46 1.76 5.21
N SER A 96 8.26 3.05 4.94
CA SER A 96 8.63 3.64 3.66
C SER A 96 10.15 3.62 3.43
N GLU A 97 10.92 3.75 4.50
CA GLU A 97 12.39 3.64 4.39
C GLU A 97 12.82 2.21 4.08
N ALA A 98 12.26 1.22 4.77
CA ALA A 98 12.60 -0.19 4.56
C ALA A 98 12.19 -0.70 3.18
N PHE A 99 11.05 -0.26 2.66
CA PHE A 99 10.60 -0.61 1.30
C PHE A 99 11.19 0.31 0.23
N GLU A 100 12.00 1.30 0.65
CA GLU A 100 12.66 2.24 -0.27
C GLU A 100 11.68 3.03 -1.14
N THR A 101 10.54 3.40 -0.55
CA THR A 101 9.51 4.21 -1.20
C THR A 101 9.56 5.68 -0.81
N TRP A 102 10.39 6.05 0.18
CA TRP A 102 10.62 7.43 0.58
C TRP A 102 11.83 7.94 -0.18
N VAL A 103 11.59 8.77 -1.18
CA VAL A 103 12.61 9.12 -2.18
C VAL A 103 12.69 10.62 -2.41
N GLU A 104 13.83 11.07 -2.95
CA GLU A 104 13.99 12.44 -3.37
C GLU A 104 13.18 12.69 -4.65
N LYS A 105 12.37 13.74 -4.61
CA LYS A 105 11.57 14.21 -5.75
C LYS A 105 11.99 15.64 -6.11
N SER A 106 11.69 16.05 -7.32
CA SER A 106 11.97 17.40 -7.80
C SER A 106 10.70 18.00 -8.41
N MET A 107 10.43 19.26 -8.08
CA MET A 107 9.33 20.03 -8.66
C MET A 107 9.78 21.47 -8.84
N TYR A 108 9.73 21.98 -10.04
CA TYR A 108 10.15 23.35 -10.38
C TYR A 108 11.55 23.69 -9.86
N GLY A 109 12.50 22.74 -9.99
CA GLY A 109 13.87 22.91 -9.54
C GLY A 109 14.09 22.74 -8.03
N ARG A 110 13.03 22.53 -7.25
CA ARG A 110 13.13 22.27 -5.81
C ARG A 110 13.16 20.78 -5.55
N LYS A 111 14.09 20.36 -4.70
CA LYS A 111 14.19 18.98 -4.25
C LYS A 111 13.48 18.82 -2.91
N TYR A 112 12.75 17.72 -2.76
CA TYR A 112 12.08 17.37 -1.51
C TYR A 112 11.96 15.86 -1.38
N MET A 113 11.77 15.38 -0.17
CA MET A 113 11.52 13.96 0.08
C MET A 113 10.02 13.69 0.00
N GLY A 114 9.65 12.60 -0.64
CA GLY A 114 8.25 12.22 -0.76
C GLY A 114 8.07 10.74 -1.01
N MET A 115 6.82 10.28 -0.88
CA MET A 115 6.47 8.89 -1.14
C MET A 115 6.39 8.64 -2.63
N GLU A 116 7.13 7.63 -3.11
CA GLU A 116 6.96 7.09 -4.45
C GLU A 116 5.77 6.13 -4.42
N ARG A 117 4.82 6.34 -5.31
CA ARG A 117 3.66 5.44 -5.41
C ARG A 117 4.13 4.05 -5.82
N SER A 118 3.98 3.09 -4.93
CA SER A 118 4.48 1.73 -5.11
C SER A 118 3.53 0.72 -4.49
N THR A 119 3.49 -0.48 -5.05
CA THR A 119 2.66 -1.57 -4.51
C THR A 119 3.51 -2.83 -4.41
N PHE A 120 3.31 -3.58 -3.33
CA PHE A 120 4.01 -4.84 -3.07
C PHE A 120 2.98 -5.91 -2.75
N LEU A 121 3.08 -7.05 -3.41
CA LEU A 121 2.31 -8.23 -3.09
C LEU A 121 3.20 -9.18 -2.28
N LEU A 122 2.80 -9.43 -1.03
CA LEU A 122 3.51 -10.35 -0.14
C LEU A 122 2.75 -11.67 -0.02
N GLY A 123 3.49 -12.76 0.01
CA GLY A 123 2.95 -14.07 0.31
C GLY A 123 2.75 -14.28 1.81
N GLU A 124 2.18 -15.43 2.18
CA GLU A 124 1.89 -15.77 3.59
C GLU A 124 3.12 -15.78 4.49
N ASP A 125 4.28 -16.05 3.93
CA ASP A 125 5.57 -16.11 4.64
C ASP A 125 6.35 -14.79 4.57
N GLY A 126 5.72 -13.73 4.04
CA GLY A 126 6.35 -12.42 3.90
C GLY A 126 7.27 -12.28 2.69
N THR A 127 7.30 -13.26 1.79
CA THR A 127 8.09 -13.14 0.55
C THR A 127 7.43 -12.15 -0.39
N VAL A 128 8.20 -11.24 -0.96
CA VAL A 128 7.73 -10.30 -1.98
C VAL A 128 7.50 -11.08 -3.27
N LEU A 129 6.25 -11.32 -3.61
CA LEU A 129 5.86 -12.05 -4.82
C LEU A 129 5.88 -11.16 -6.04
N LYS A 130 5.51 -9.90 -5.89
CA LYS A 130 5.53 -8.91 -6.97
C LYS A 130 5.70 -7.50 -6.42
N ALA A 131 6.38 -6.64 -7.18
CA ALA A 131 6.58 -5.25 -6.83
C ALA A 131 6.28 -4.36 -8.03
N TRP A 132 5.54 -3.28 -7.79
CA TRP A 132 5.26 -2.25 -8.79
C TRP A 132 5.80 -0.93 -8.25
N ARG A 133 6.68 -0.30 -9.01
CA ARG A 133 7.26 0.99 -8.65
C ARG A 133 6.79 2.07 -9.60
N LYS A 134 6.81 3.32 -9.16
CA LYS A 134 6.37 4.47 -9.95
C LYS A 134 5.00 4.22 -10.60
N VAL A 135 4.07 3.80 -9.78
CA VAL A 135 2.74 3.35 -10.22
C VAL A 135 1.95 4.47 -10.86
N LYS A 136 1.29 4.14 -11.96
CA LYS A 136 0.25 4.97 -12.58
C LYS A 136 -1.11 4.36 -12.22
N VAL A 137 -1.99 5.17 -11.68
CA VAL A 137 -3.26 4.71 -11.10
C VAL A 137 -4.21 4.01 -12.08
N PRO A 138 -4.43 4.51 -13.32
CA PRO A 138 -5.37 3.84 -14.23
C PRO A 138 -5.01 2.39 -14.50
N GLY A 139 -5.94 1.46 -14.21
CA GLY A 139 -5.76 0.03 -14.44
C GLY A 139 -4.87 -0.69 -13.43
N HIS A 140 -4.27 0.02 -12.48
CA HIS A 140 -3.33 -0.58 -11.53
C HIS A 140 -3.99 -1.58 -10.60
N ALA A 141 -5.10 -1.23 -9.97
CA ALA A 141 -5.79 -2.11 -9.04
C ALA A 141 -6.21 -3.43 -9.71
N ASP A 142 -6.67 -3.37 -10.95
CA ASP A 142 -7.01 -4.57 -11.74
C ASP A 142 -5.78 -5.43 -12.00
N ALA A 143 -4.64 -4.82 -12.33
CA ALA A 143 -3.39 -5.53 -12.55
C ALA A 143 -2.91 -6.23 -11.28
N VAL A 144 -3.05 -5.57 -10.14
CA VAL A 144 -2.70 -6.15 -8.84
C VAL A 144 -3.60 -7.34 -8.51
N LEU A 145 -4.90 -7.21 -8.72
CA LEU A 145 -5.85 -8.30 -8.50
C LEU A 145 -5.51 -9.51 -9.36
N LYS A 146 -5.19 -9.28 -10.63
CA LYS A 146 -4.75 -10.35 -11.53
C LYS A 146 -3.52 -11.07 -10.98
N ALA A 147 -2.53 -10.33 -10.51
CA ALA A 147 -1.32 -10.91 -9.92
C ALA A 147 -1.64 -11.74 -8.67
N VAL A 148 -2.56 -11.27 -7.82
CA VAL A 148 -3.00 -12.01 -6.63
C VAL A 148 -3.65 -13.33 -7.03
N ARG A 149 -4.50 -13.33 -8.06
CA ARG A 149 -5.18 -14.54 -8.55
C ARG A 149 -4.22 -15.55 -9.16
N GLU A 150 -3.13 -15.09 -9.73
CA GLU A 150 -2.11 -15.93 -10.36
C GLU A 150 -1.04 -16.43 -9.37
N ALA A 151 -1.02 -15.87 -8.18
CA ALA A 151 0.00 -16.20 -7.19
C ALA A 151 -0.30 -17.51 -6.44
#